data_5207182f3c75a48ae7e220d77ca19d67
#
_entry.id   5207182f3c75a48ae7e220d77ca19d67
#
_cell.length_a   1.000
_cell.length_b   1.000
_cell.length_c   1.000
_cell.angle_alpha   90.00
_cell.angle_beta   90.00
_cell.angle_gamma   90.00
#
_symmetry.space_group_name_H-M   'P 1'
#
loop_
_entity.id
_entity.type
_entity.pdbx_description
1 polymer ?
#
loop_
_entity_poly.entity_id
_entity_poly.type
_entity_poly.pdbx_seq_one_letter_code
_entity_poly.pdbx_strand_id
1 'polypeptide(L)'
;MITIAELLRASGLAAVDARVLLRHVLDVSDVYLIAHANDAVDEPLAAKFRALAARRAAGEPVAYLVGEREFYGHVFKVTPAVLIPRPETELLVELALERLPHDKPARVLDLGTGSGCIAISIAAERHLATVTAADISIAALEIAQANARRLKLANITFVQ
;
A
#
# COMPACT_ATOMS: atom_id res chain seq x y z
N MET A 1 13.93 -1.66 -30.14
CA MET A 1 13.58 -1.89 -28.71
C MET A 1 13.21 -0.53 -28.13
N ILE A 2 12.16 -0.46 -27.32
CA ILE A 2 11.68 0.77 -26.68
C ILE A 2 12.46 1.04 -25.39
N THR A 3 12.80 2.29 -25.11
CA THR A 3 13.53 2.66 -23.89
C THR A 3 12.58 2.98 -22.73
N ILE A 4 13.14 3.01 -21.49
CA ILE A 4 12.41 3.44 -20.27
C ILE A 4 11.79 4.83 -20.49
N ALA A 5 12.57 5.79 -20.97
CA ALA A 5 12.09 7.16 -21.22
C ALA A 5 10.97 7.23 -22.28
N GLU A 6 11.08 6.43 -23.34
CA GLU A 6 10.04 6.36 -24.38
C GLU A 6 8.74 5.74 -23.85
N LEU A 7 8.82 4.65 -23.06
CA LEU A 7 7.66 4.04 -22.41
C LEU A 7 6.92 5.02 -21.51
N LEU A 8 7.66 5.71 -20.63
CA LEU A 8 7.08 6.71 -19.73
C LEU A 8 6.36 7.81 -20.50
N ARG A 9 7.01 8.35 -21.54
CA ARG A 9 6.47 9.44 -22.36
C ARG A 9 5.24 9.00 -23.17
N ALA A 10 5.30 7.80 -23.74
CA ALA A 10 4.22 7.26 -24.57
C ALA A 10 2.98 6.84 -23.77
N SER A 11 3.09 6.71 -22.45
CA SER A 11 1.95 6.29 -21.61
C SER A 11 0.81 7.29 -21.56
N GLY A 12 1.08 8.60 -21.79
CA GLY A 12 0.10 9.68 -21.67
C GLY A 12 -0.39 9.93 -20.25
N LEU A 13 0.16 9.24 -19.25
CA LEU A 13 -0.20 9.39 -17.83
C LEU A 13 0.56 10.56 -17.16
N ALA A 14 0.07 11.00 -16.01
CA ALA A 14 0.86 11.85 -15.13
C ALA A 14 2.20 11.17 -14.79
N ALA A 15 3.30 11.92 -14.81
CA ALA A 15 4.66 11.37 -14.65
C ALA A 15 4.86 10.54 -13.37
N VAL A 16 4.16 10.91 -12.28
CA VAL A 16 4.20 10.17 -11.01
C VAL A 16 3.57 8.78 -11.19
N ASP A 17 2.37 8.71 -11.77
CA ASP A 17 1.66 7.45 -11.99
C ASP A 17 2.43 6.52 -12.93
N ALA A 18 2.92 7.06 -14.06
CA ALA A 18 3.70 6.29 -15.03
C ALA A 18 4.96 5.68 -14.39
N ARG A 19 5.70 6.45 -13.57
CA ARG A 19 6.89 5.95 -12.87
C ARG A 19 6.55 4.87 -11.86
N VAL A 20 5.51 5.04 -11.05
CA VAL A 20 5.10 4.02 -10.09
C VAL A 20 4.75 2.70 -10.79
N LEU A 21 3.99 2.76 -11.89
CA LEU A 21 3.63 1.57 -12.66
C LEU A 21 4.84 0.91 -13.33
N LEU A 22 5.74 1.69 -13.94
CA LEU A 22 6.91 1.12 -14.60
C LEU A 22 7.90 0.53 -13.60
N ARG A 23 8.10 1.20 -12.46
CA ARG A 23 8.89 0.70 -11.35
C ARG A 23 8.38 -0.64 -10.83
N HIS A 24 7.06 -0.76 -10.65
CA HIS A 24 6.41 -2.02 -10.26
C HIS A 24 6.62 -3.14 -11.30
N VAL A 25 6.53 -2.81 -12.59
CA VAL A 25 6.70 -3.81 -13.67
C VAL A 25 8.13 -4.29 -13.78
N LEU A 26 9.11 -3.38 -13.62
CA LEU A 26 10.53 -3.68 -13.75
C LEU A 26 11.16 -4.18 -12.42
N ASP A 27 10.43 -4.05 -11.30
CA ASP A 27 10.93 -4.34 -9.94
C ASP A 27 12.22 -3.57 -9.61
N VAL A 28 12.20 -2.24 -9.85
CA VAL A 28 13.34 -1.34 -9.66
C VAL A 28 12.97 -0.10 -8.86
N SER A 29 13.97 0.69 -8.44
CA SER A 29 13.77 1.97 -7.74
C SER A 29 13.51 3.13 -8.72
N ASP A 30 13.01 4.27 -8.19
CA ASP A 30 12.90 5.51 -8.96
C ASP A 30 14.26 6.02 -9.45
N VAL A 31 15.29 5.86 -8.62
CA VAL A 31 16.68 6.23 -8.98
C VAL A 31 17.15 5.43 -10.18
N TYR A 32 16.84 4.14 -10.22
CA TYR A 32 17.16 3.30 -11.37
C TYR A 32 16.50 3.79 -12.66
N LEU A 33 15.21 4.12 -12.63
CA LEU A 33 14.51 4.64 -13.82
C LEU A 33 15.14 5.93 -14.37
N ILE A 34 15.66 6.78 -13.48
CA ILE A 34 16.33 8.02 -13.87
C ILE A 34 17.71 7.74 -14.47
N ALA A 35 18.51 6.92 -13.80
CA ALA A 35 19.87 6.61 -14.21
C ALA A 35 19.93 5.80 -15.52
N HIS A 36 18.91 4.98 -15.77
CA HIS A 36 18.83 4.04 -16.90
C HIS A 36 17.75 4.42 -17.92
N ALA A 37 17.42 5.71 -18.00
CA ALA A 37 16.33 6.21 -18.85
C ALA A 37 16.44 5.80 -20.33
N ASN A 38 17.65 5.60 -20.85
CA ASN A 38 17.93 5.21 -22.23
C ASN A 38 18.08 3.68 -22.42
N ASP A 39 18.00 2.89 -21.36
CA ASP A 39 18.10 1.45 -21.45
C ASP A 39 16.85 0.86 -22.10
N ALA A 40 17.05 -0.17 -22.91
CA ALA A 40 15.97 -0.87 -23.58
C ALA A 40 15.18 -1.73 -22.59
N VAL A 41 13.88 -1.77 -22.76
CA VAL A 41 12.96 -2.62 -21.99
C VAL A 41 12.51 -3.78 -22.87
N ASP A 42 12.53 -4.99 -22.31
CA ASP A 42 12.04 -6.19 -22.97
C ASP A 42 10.55 -6.09 -23.31
N GLU A 43 10.17 -6.55 -24.49
CA GLU A 43 8.80 -6.41 -24.99
C GLU A 43 7.73 -7.01 -24.06
N PRO A 44 7.90 -8.16 -23.40
CA PRO A 44 6.94 -8.66 -22.41
C PRO A 44 6.69 -7.68 -21.25
N LEU A 45 7.74 -7.04 -20.73
CA LEU A 45 7.63 -6.04 -19.65
C LEU A 45 7.01 -4.74 -20.16
N ALA A 46 7.40 -4.31 -21.37
CA ALA A 46 6.78 -3.15 -22.03
C ALA A 46 5.28 -3.36 -22.26
N ALA A 47 4.87 -4.54 -22.70
CA ALA A 47 3.46 -4.89 -22.88
C ALA A 47 2.69 -4.90 -21.54
N LYS A 48 3.28 -5.46 -20.47
CA LYS A 48 2.71 -5.43 -19.10
C LYS A 48 2.50 -3.99 -18.61
N PHE A 49 3.50 -3.14 -18.80
CA PHE A 49 3.38 -1.72 -18.44
C PHE A 49 2.26 -1.03 -19.22
N ARG A 50 2.19 -1.20 -20.55
CA ARG A 50 1.13 -0.61 -21.38
C ARG A 50 -0.27 -1.06 -20.94
N ALA A 51 -0.43 -2.34 -20.55
CA ALA A 51 -1.69 -2.85 -20.02
C ALA A 51 -2.10 -2.15 -18.71
N LEU A 52 -1.17 -1.97 -17.78
CA LEU A 52 -1.43 -1.22 -16.53
C LEU A 52 -1.70 0.27 -16.81
N ALA A 53 -0.95 0.87 -17.74
CA ALA A 53 -1.16 2.26 -18.13
C ALA A 53 -2.55 2.49 -18.75
N ALA A 54 -3.04 1.57 -19.56
CA ALA A 54 -4.38 1.63 -20.13
C ALA A 54 -5.48 1.53 -19.03
N ARG A 55 -5.31 0.64 -18.05
CA ARG A 55 -6.22 0.55 -16.88
C ARG A 55 -6.20 1.84 -16.06
N ARG A 56 -5.02 2.41 -15.84
CA ARG A 56 -4.89 3.71 -15.14
C ARG A 56 -5.57 4.84 -15.91
N ALA A 57 -5.40 4.90 -17.22
CA ALA A 57 -6.06 5.88 -18.08
C ALA A 57 -7.59 5.74 -18.04
N ALA A 58 -8.11 4.52 -17.82
CA ALA A 58 -9.52 4.25 -17.60
C ALA A 58 -10.02 4.62 -16.18
N GLY A 59 -9.15 5.18 -15.32
CA GLY A 59 -9.51 5.68 -13.98
C GLY A 59 -9.18 4.74 -12.83
N GLU A 60 -8.60 3.55 -13.07
CA GLU A 60 -8.27 2.64 -11.97
C GLU A 60 -7.15 3.21 -11.10
N PRO A 61 -7.30 3.21 -9.75
CA PRO A 61 -6.29 3.74 -8.84
C PRO A 61 -4.96 2.99 -8.94
N VAL A 62 -3.84 3.72 -8.98
CA VAL A 62 -2.48 3.14 -9.04
C VAL A 62 -2.25 2.12 -7.94
N ALA A 63 -2.69 2.40 -6.70
CA ALA A 63 -2.51 1.48 -5.58
C ALA A 63 -3.17 0.10 -5.82
N TYR A 64 -4.30 0.04 -6.50
CA TYR A 64 -4.93 -1.25 -6.85
C TYR A 64 -4.19 -1.94 -8.01
N LEU A 65 -3.61 -1.17 -8.92
CA LEU A 65 -2.83 -1.71 -10.04
C LEU A 65 -1.52 -2.36 -9.58
N VAL A 66 -0.85 -1.75 -8.57
CA VAL A 66 0.38 -2.28 -7.99
C VAL A 66 0.11 -3.24 -6.82
N GLY A 67 -1.11 -3.21 -6.26
CA GLY A 67 -1.55 -4.08 -5.17
C GLY A 67 -1.09 -3.63 -3.78
N GLU A 68 -0.47 -2.45 -3.66
CA GLU A 68 0.06 -1.97 -2.39
C GLU A 68 0.03 -0.44 -2.25
N ARG A 69 0.04 0.01 -0.99
CA ARG A 69 0.10 1.42 -0.58
C ARG A 69 0.95 1.56 0.66
N GLU A 70 1.86 2.50 0.65
CA GLU A 70 2.59 2.93 1.85
C GLU A 70 1.67 3.76 2.75
N PHE A 71 1.73 3.52 4.07
CA PHE A 71 1.03 4.25 5.11
C PHE A 71 1.79 4.09 6.42
N TYR A 72 2.08 5.19 7.09
CA TYR A 72 2.76 5.24 8.38
C TYR A 72 4.09 4.45 8.40
N GLY A 73 4.90 4.58 7.34
CA GLY A 73 6.18 3.88 7.20
C GLY A 73 6.09 2.38 6.88
N HIS A 74 4.88 1.84 6.71
CA HIS A 74 4.65 0.44 6.37
C HIS A 74 4.00 0.28 4.99
N VAL A 75 4.31 -0.81 4.29
CA VAL A 75 3.68 -1.14 3.01
C VAL A 75 2.49 -2.08 3.25
N PHE A 76 1.30 -1.62 2.91
CA PHE A 76 0.05 -2.36 3.04
C PHE A 76 -0.39 -2.93 1.70
N LYS A 77 -0.75 -4.22 1.68
CA LYS A 77 -1.50 -4.80 0.57
C LYS A 77 -2.88 -4.15 0.50
N VAL A 78 -3.28 -3.76 -0.71
CA VAL A 78 -4.60 -3.20 -0.99
C VAL A 78 -5.21 -3.84 -2.23
N THR A 79 -6.52 -3.99 -2.22
CA THR A 79 -7.32 -4.49 -3.35
C THR A 79 -8.62 -3.69 -3.39
N PRO A 80 -9.46 -3.82 -4.43
CA PRO A 80 -10.79 -3.21 -4.44
C PRO A 80 -11.72 -3.60 -3.27
N ALA A 81 -11.35 -4.60 -2.47
CA ALA A 81 -12.09 -4.99 -1.26
C ALA A 81 -11.91 -4.03 -0.08
N VAL A 82 -10.91 -3.13 -0.12
CA VAL A 82 -10.60 -2.21 0.97
C VAL A 82 -10.38 -0.79 0.44
N LEU A 83 -10.66 0.21 1.27
CA LEU A 83 -10.30 1.59 0.96
C LEU A 83 -8.76 1.72 0.95
N ILE A 84 -8.23 2.41 -0.06
CA ILE A 84 -6.80 2.76 -0.11
C ILE A 84 -6.48 3.69 1.06
N PRO A 85 -5.50 3.35 1.91
CA PRO A 85 -5.06 4.23 3.01
C PRO A 85 -4.77 5.65 2.52
N ARG A 86 -5.30 6.65 3.24
CA ARG A 86 -5.13 8.07 2.93
C ARG A 86 -4.08 8.69 3.85
N PRO A 87 -3.19 9.56 3.35
CA PRO A 87 -2.16 10.20 4.19
C PRO A 87 -2.76 10.94 5.39
N GLU A 88 -3.91 11.60 5.22
CA GLU A 88 -4.59 12.34 6.28
C GLU A 88 -5.00 11.43 7.47
N THR A 89 -5.16 10.14 7.21
CA THR A 89 -5.52 9.14 8.23
C THR A 89 -4.33 8.84 9.17
N GLU A 90 -3.10 9.16 8.79
CA GLU A 90 -1.91 9.01 9.65
C GLU A 90 -2.02 9.85 10.92
N LEU A 91 -2.68 11.00 10.85
CA LEU A 91 -2.97 11.83 12.03
C LEU A 91 -3.80 11.07 13.08
N LEU A 92 -4.69 10.16 12.68
CA LEU A 92 -5.44 9.34 13.65
C LEU A 92 -4.52 8.39 14.41
N VAL A 93 -3.52 7.83 13.72
CA VAL A 93 -2.51 6.98 14.37
C VAL A 93 -1.69 7.81 15.36
N GLU A 94 -1.21 8.98 14.97
CA GLU A 94 -0.44 9.89 15.85
C GLU A 94 -1.24 10.25 17.11
N LEU A 95 -2.48 10.72 16.94
CA LEU A 95 -3.36 11.10 18.05
C LEU A 95 -3.71 9.92 18.97
N ALA A 96 -3.82 8.70 18.44
CA ALA A 96 -4.01 7.50 19.25
C ALA A 96 -2.74 7.18 20.04
N LEU A 97 -1.57 7.23 19.39
CA LEU A 97 -0.30 6.95 20.03
C LEU A 97 0.07 7.93 21.13
N GLU A 98 -0.31 9.20 21.02
CA GLU A 98 -0.17 10.21 22.10
C GLU A 98 -0.95 9.83 23.36
N ARG A 99 -2.08 9.13 23.22
CA ARG A 99 -2.97 8.76 24.34
C ARG A 99 -2.69 7.38 24.89
N LEU A 100 -2.01 6.54 24.13
CA LEU A 100 -1.68 5.17 24.52
C LEU A 100 -0.35 5.14 25.30
N PRO A 101 -0.32 4.52 26.50
CA PRO A 101 0.92 4.41 27.25
C PRO A 101 1.94 3.52 26.53
N HIS A 102 3.22 3.84 26.66
CA HIS A 102 4.31 3.03 26.13
C HIS A 102 4.66 1.83 27.04
N ASP A 103 4.50 2.01 28.34
CA ASP A 103 5.03 1.14 29.40
C ASP A 103 3.96 0.30 30.11
N LYS A 104 2.71 0.38 29.65
CA LYS A 104 1.56 -0.31 30.28
C LYS A 104 0.66 -0.95 29.22
N PRO A 105 -0.03 -2.05 29.59
CA PRO A 105 -1.06 -2.63 28.73
C PRO A 105 -2.18 -1.61 28.44
N ALA A 106 -2.64 -1.63 27.20
CA ALA A 106 -3.79 -0.86 26.76
C ALA A 106 -4.66 -1.71 25.83
N ARG A 107 -5.92 -1.33 25.67
CA ARG A 107 -6.86 -1.98 24.74
C ARG A 107 -7.29 -0.98 23.68
N VAL A 108 -7.20 -1.39 22.42
CA VAL A 108 -7.59 -0.59 21.27
C VAL A 108 -8.63 -1.36 20.44
N LEU A 109 -9.65 -0.66 20.00
CA LEU A 109 -10.64 -1.17 19.06
C LEU A 109 -10.67 -0.26 17.83
N ASP A 110 -10.46 -0.87 16.65
CA ASP A 110 -10.58 -0.23 15.34
C ASP A 110 -11.80 -0.79 14.62
N LEU A 111 -12.81 0.04 14.39
CA LEU A 111 -14.07 -0.34 13.73
C LEU A 111 -14.06 0.10 12.26
N GLY A 112 -14.32 -0.83 11.36
CA GLY A 112 -14.20 -0.61 9.92
C GLY A 112 -12.74 -0.59 9.47
N THR A 113 -11.96 -1.56 9.95
CA THR A 113 -10.49 -1.58 9.82
C THR A 113 -9.98 -1.59 8.38
N GLY A 114 -10.78 -2.03 7.41
CA GLY A 114 -10.42 -2.07 5.99
C GLY A 114 -9.15 -2.87 5.74
N SER A 115 -8.09 -2.20 5.26
CA SER A 115 -6.78 -2.81 5.06
C SER A 115 -6.01 -3.11 6.36
N GLY A 116 -6.55 -2.67 7.51
CA GLY A 116 -5.90 -2.76 8.81
C GLY A 116 -4.89 -1.65 9.09
N CYS A 117 -4.79 -0.62 8.24
CA CYS A 117 -3.68 0.34 8.30
C CYS A 117 -3.59 1.08 9.64
N ILE A 118 -4.71 1.48 10.26
CA ILE A 118 -4.71 2.13 11.59
C ILE A 118 -4.35 1.13 12.69
N ALA A 119 -5.13 0.03 12.77
CA ALA A 119 -4.95 -1.00 13.80
C ALA A 119 -3.54 -1.59 13.83
N ILE A 120 -3.01 -1.90 12.63
CA ILE A 120 -1.69 -2.49 12.44
C ILE A 120 -0.59 -1.50 12.80
N SER A 121 -0.69 -0.23 12.38
CA SER A 121 0.29 0.80 12.76
C SER A 121 0.33 1.01 14.27
N ILE A 122 -0.84 1.06 14.95
CA ILE A 122 -0.90 1.14 16.40
C ILE A 122 -0.29 -0.10 17.08
N ALA A 123 -0.60 -1.30 16.58
CA ALA A 123 -0.05 -2.54 17.12
C ALA A 123 1.47 -2.64 16.97
N ALA A 124 2.02 -2.12 15.88
CA ALA A 124 3.46 -2.06 15.63
C ALA A 124 4.19 -1.11 16.59
N GLU A 125 3.58 0.04 16.91
CA GLU A 125 4.16 1.07 17.76
C GLU A 125 3.93 0.84 19.27
N ARG A 126 2.97 0.00 19.66
CA ARG A 126 2.57 -0.27 21.05
C ARG A 126 2.49 -1.78 21.31
N HIS A 127 3.63 -2.41 21.50
CA HIS A 127 3.73 -3.87 21.67
C HIS A 127 2.97 -4.42 22.90
N LEU A 128 2.73 -3.58 23.93
CA LEU A 128 1.94 -3.95 25.11
C LEU A 128 0.45 -3.72 24.93
N ALA A 129 0.02 -3.07 23.84
CA ALA A 129 -1.39 -2.92 23.54
C ALA A 129 -1.96 -4.21 22.97
N THR A 130 -3.20 -4.52 23.33
CA THR A 130 -4.02 -5.53 22.66
C THR A 130 -4.97 -4.81 21.70
N VAL A 131 -4.79 -5.03 20.39
CA VAL A 131 -5.59 -4.36 19.36
C VAL A 131 -6.63 -5.33 18.83
N THR A 132 -7.89 -4.89 18.78
CA THR A 132 -8.98 -5.60 18.08
C THR A 132 -9.35 -4.79 16.86
N ALA A 133 -9.25 -5.41 15.68
CA ALA A 133 -9.60 -4.82 14.39
C ALA A 133 -10.89 -5.50 13.88
N ALA A 134 -11.94 -4.73 13.69
CA ALA A 134 -13.25 -5.24 13.26
C ALA A 134 -13.64 -4.68 11.89
N ASP A 135 -14.26 -5.53 11.06
CA ASP A 135 -14.87 -5.11 9.80
C ASP A 135 -16.04 -6.02 9.46
N ILE A 136 -17.08 -5.47 8.86
CA ILE A 136 -18.22 -6.25 8.39
C ILE A 136 -17.86 -7.11 7.15
N SER A 137 -16.84 -6.70 6.40
CA SER A 137 -16.39 -7.37 5.19
C SER A 137 -15.33 -8.42 5.51
N ILE A 138 -15.67 -9.70 5.28
CA ILE A 138 -14.70 -10.81 5.38
C ILE A 138 -13.51 -10.57 4.45
N ALA A 139 -13.75 -10.09 3.23
CA ALA A 139 -12.68 -9.81 2.27
C ALA A 139 -11.73 -8.71 2.76
N ALA A 140 -12.22 -7.70 3.49
CA ALA A 140 -11.38 -6.69 4.11
C ALA A 140 -10.54 -7.30 5.25
N LEU A 141 -11.15 -8.14 6.10
CA LEU A 141 -10.44 -8.84 7.17
C LEU A 141 -9.34 -9.77 6.66
N GLU A 142 -9.53 -10.44 5.53
CA GLU A 142 -8.50 -11.26 4.90
C GLU A 142 -7.28 -10.42 4.48
N ILE A 143 -7.52 -9.22 3.93
CA ILE A 143 -6.45 -8.27 3.57
C ILE A 143 -5.75 -7.76 4.84
N ALA A 144 -6.49 -7.33 5.86
CA ALA A 144 -5.93 -6.84 7.11
C ALA A 144 -5.09 -7.92 7.82
N GLN A 145 -5.58 -9.17 7.87
CA GLN A 145 -4.81 -10.30 8.41
C GLN A 145 -3.53 -10.58 7.61
N ALA A 146 -3.59 -10.49 6.28
CA ALA A 146 -2.40 -10.65 5.44
C ALA A 146 -1.35 -9.56 5.73
N ASN A 147 -1.78 -8.31 5.93
CA ASN A 147 -0.94 -7.19 6.30
C ASN A 147 -0.30 -7.38 7.68
N ALA A 148 -1.07 -7.79 8.69
CA ALA A 148 -0.56 -8.05 10.03
C ALA A 148 0.46 -9.19 10.05
N ARG A 149 0.21 -10.28 9.32
CA ARG A 149 1.17 -11.40 9.16
C ARG A 149 2.48 -10.94 8.52
N ARG A 150 2.42 -10.06 7.51
CA ARG A 150 3.62 -9.50 6.85
C ARG A 150 4.52 -8.75 7.84
N LEU A 151 3.93 -8.06 8.82
CA LEU A 151 4.64 -7.34 9.87
C LEU A 151 4.90 -8.20 11.12
N LYS A 152 4.51 -9.49 11.13
CA LYS A 152 4.72 -10.44 12.22
C LYS A 152 4.14 -9.98 13.57
N LEU A 153 3.02 -9.28 13.54
CA LEU A 153 2.36 -8.79 14.75
C LEU A 153 1.57 -9.91 15.43
N ALA A 154 1.73 -10.02 16.75
CA ALA A 154 1.03 -11.00 17.59
C ALA A 154 -0.01 -10.38 18.54
N ASN A 155 -0.01 -9.05 18.69
CA ASN A 155 -0.85 -8.30 19.60
C ASN A 155 -2.11 -7.72 18.94
N ILE A 156 -2.54 -8.28 17.81
CA ILE A 156 -3.73 -7.87 17.07
C ILE A 156 -4.63 -9.07 16.78
N THR A 157 -5.95 -8.88 16.94
CA THR A 157 -6.98 -9.86 16.61
C THR A 157 -7.99 -9.25 15.64
N PHE A 158 -8.61 -10.09 14.82
CA PHE A 158 -9.56 -9.66 13.78
C PHE A 158 -10.93 -10.28 14.04
N VAL A 159 -11.97 -9.46 13.98
CA VAL A 159 -13.36 -9.83 14.29
C VAL A 159 -14.29 -9.29 13.20
N GLN A 160 -15.27 -10.10 12.79
CA GLN A 160 -16.36 -9.69 11.92
C GLN A 160 -17.49 -9.07 12.72
#